data_568e49b79c9e2432f64257a0024f01c6
#
_entry.id   568e49b79c9e2432f64257a0024f01c6
#
_cell.length_a   1.000
_cell.length_b   1.000
_cell.length_c   1.000
_cell.angle_alpha   90.00
_cell.angle_beta   90.00
_cell.angle_gamma   90.00
#
_symmetry.space_group_name_H-M   'P 1'
#
loop_
_entity.id
_entity.type
_entity.pdbx_description
1 polymer ?
#
loop_
_entity_poly.entity_id
_entity_poly.type
_entity_poly.pdbx_seq_one_letter_code
_entity_poly.pdbx_strand_id
1 'polypeptide(L)'
;MKFPGRFTSGVLMLLSSCTALAQSELDVRIKPSNDELKANIEGYIGSLGDRDEEALQRFSRGAEEQARKAAQALGYYQPHIDSEVKGGEKPRLVLKVDPGEPVHLRNVTVRVEGPAASLKSFRIPQSDALKPGAVLNHGHYEDAKRLIQNQASRYGFFSGHFTRSTLSVDPRAGVADIELIYESGPRYTLGKVSFEGDTPFDDELLQRMVPFKAGTPYDSELIAELNQNLQSSGYFEGVRVDAAPTASKENAIPVDVKLETRKPRTMGLGLGFSTDVGPRAKANWTRHWVNAQGHSYGWEAEVSAPRQNVGLFYDIPLDPPLTDKLRFAGGYQNEDIAGTDTHSKLLTLGPEWHSKLPSGWQRVVSLKWQREDYQLGDDSGLSNLLMPGVSYSYLKSDNRIDPHNGYRLQFESKVAKEGLGSDSNLLYGTALVKGLTTVFDKHRFLGRVQVGGSATNGFKSVPPSLRFFAGGDQSVRGYDYQSLSPENSDGDRIGGRYMVAASAEYQYSVAEKWRIATFVDQGNAFNTLELPSLKTGVGIGVRWVSPVGPIRLDLAHALDDDGGIRLHFSMGPEL
;
A
#
# COMPACT_ATOMS: atom_id res chain seq x y z
N MET A 1 2.23 -65.54 8.79
CA MET A 1 1.04 -66.40 8.87
C MET A 1 -0.10 -65.72 8.13
N LYS A 2 -0.48 -66.30 6.98
CA LYS A 2 -1.74 -66.20 6.20
C LYS A 2 -2.49 -64.86 6.07
N PHE A 3 -2.47 -64.24 4.88
CA PHE A 3 -3.59 -63.61 4.18
C PHE A 3 -4.70 -64.66 3.91
N PRO A 4 -5.99 -64.31 3.61
CA PRO A 4 -6.44 -63.38 2.57
C PRO A 4 -7.80 -62.66 2.90
N GLY A 5 -8.16 -61.72 2.04
CA GLY A 5 -9.52 -61.17 2.01
C GLY A 5 -9.69 -60.05 0.98
N ARG A 6 -9.96 -60.41 -0.27
CA ARG A 6 -10.46 -59.53 -1.34
C ARG A 6 -11.86 -59.02 -0.97
N PHE A 7 -12.06 -57.70 -0.94
CA PHE A 7 -13.40 -57.10 -1.09
C PHE A 7 -13.39 -56.20 -2.33
N THR A 8 -14.05 -56.68 -3.34
CA THR A 8 -14.53 -55.94 -4.52
C THR A 8 -15.72 -55.12 -4.07
N SER A 9 -15.57 -53.81 -4.00
CA SER A 9 -16.73 -52.88 -3.87
C SER A 9 -16.93 -52.17 -5.20
N GLY A 10 -18.06 -52.51 -5.82
CA GLY A 10 -18.53 -51.89 -7.03
C GLY A 10 -18.84 -50.43 -6.82
N VAL A 11 -18.25 -49.58 -7.66
CA VAL A 11 -18.61 -48.18 -7.78
C VAL A 11 -19.89 -48.08 -8.57
N LEU A 12 -21.00 -47.85 -7.87
CA LEU A 12 -22.27 -47.47 -8.47
C LEU A 12 -22.16 -46.02 -8.92
N MET A 13 -21.87 -45.81 -10.21
CA MET A 13 -21.99 -44.52 -10.86
C MET A 13 -23.48 -44.15 -10.91
N LEU A 14 -23.91 -43.32 -9.96
CA LEU A 14 -25.14 -42.54 -10.09
C LEU A 14 -24.87 -41.45 -11.13
N LEU A 15 -25.29 -41.71 -12.35
CA LEU A 15 -25.51 -40.70 -13.39
C LEU A 15 -26.65 -39.79 -12.89
N SER A 16 -26.29 -38.75 -12.14
CA SER A 16 -27.15 -37.58 -11.98
C SER A 16 -27.21 -36.89 -13.33
N SER A 17 -28.27 -37.22 -14.07
CA SER A 17 -28.70 -36.39 -15.22
C SER A 17 -29.03 -35.00 -14.66
N CYS A 18 -28.05 -34.10 -14.63
CA CYS A 18 -28.31 -32.66 -14.62
C CYS A 18 -29.08 -32.37 -15.93
N THR A 19 -30.41 -32.36 -15.86
CA THR A 19 -31.22 -31.64 -16.82
C THR A 19 -30.77 -30.19 -16.69
N ALA A 20 -29.90 -29.74 -17.60
CA ALA A 20 -29.67 -28.34 -17.84
C ALA A 20 -31.02 -27.73 -18.19
N LEU A 21 -31.68 -27.10 -17.21
CA LEU A 21 -32.87 -26.29 -17.45
C LEU A 21 -32.49 -25.28 -18.52
N ALA A 22 -33.16 -25.32 -19.66
CA ALA A 22 -32.88 -24.45 -20.79
C ALA A 22 -33.25 -23.02 -20.39
N GLN A 23 -32.26 -22.23 -20.04
CA GLN A 23 -32.45 -20.84 -19.64
C GLN A 23 -32.94 -20.01 -20.83
N SER A 24 -34.07 -19.33 -20.68
CA SER A 24 -34.63 -18.46 -21.73
C SER A 24 -33.69 -17.26 -21.98
N GLU A 25 -33.62 -16.80 -23.23
CA GLU A 25 -32.66 -15.82 -23.71
C GLU A 25 -33.34 -14.50 -24.08
N LEU A 26 -32.75 -13.37 -23.70
CA LEU A 26 -33.14 -12.04 -24.12
C LEU A 26 -32.26 -11.57 -25.27
N ASP A 27 -32.89 -11.14 -26.37
CA ASP A 27 -32.22 -10.60 -27.56
C ASP A 27 -32.74 -9.17 -27.83
N VAL A 28 -31.94 -8.16 -27.46
CA VAL A 28 -32.29 -6.75 -27.68
C VAL A 28 -31.62 -6.24 -28.96
N ARG A 29 -32.43 -5.81 -29.93
CA ARG A 29 -32.00 -5.29 -31.22
C ARG A 29 -32.39 -3.84 -31.38
N ILE A 30 -31.41 -2.96 -31.48
CA ILE A 30 -31.62 -1.52 -31.57
C ILE A 30 -31.18 -1.03 -32.94
N LYS A 31 -32.00 -0.18 -33.55
CA LYS A 31 -31.70 0.50 -34.83
C LYS A 31 -32.04 1.99 -34.73
N PRO A 32 -31.05 2.89 -34.96
CA PRO A 32 -29.62 2.62 -35.17
C PRO A 32 -28.94 2.02 -33.92
N SER A 33 -27.81 1.32 -34.12
CA SER A 33 -27.13 0.62 -33.01
C SER A 33 -26.70 1.60 -31.91
N ASN A 34 -27.00 1.22 -30.64
CA ASN A 34 -26.64 1.95 -29.46
C ASN A 34 -26.37 0.95 -28.34
N ASP A 35 -25.07 0.72 -28.04
CA ASP A 35 -24.65 -0.29 -27.09
C ASP A 35 -25.00 0.09 -25.65
N GLU A 36 -24.95 1.40 -25.29
CA GLU A 36 -25.33 1.89 -23.97
C GLU A 36 -26.82 1.66 -23.70
N LEU A 37 -27.66 2.00 -24.68
CA LEU A 37 -29.10 1.79 -24.58
C LEU A 37 -29.44 0.29 -24.50
N LYS A 38 -28.72 -0.55 -25.26
CA LYS A 38 -28.90 -2.01 -25.22
C LYS A 38 -28.58 -2.54 -23.82
N ALA A 39 -27.43 -2.20 -23.27
CA ALA A 39 -27.03 -2.63 -21.92
C ALA A 39 -28.01 -2.13 -20.85
N ASN A 40 -28.53 -0.91 -21.00
CA ASN A 40 -29.50 -0.35 -20.06
C ASN A 40 -30.84 -1.11 -20.12
N ILE A 41 -31.34 -1.43 -21.33
CA ILE A 41 -32.58 -2.22 -21.51
C ILE A 41 -32.39 -3.62 -20.91
N GLU A 42 -31.29 -4.29 -21.20
CA GLU A 42 -30.97 -5.61 -20.67
C GLU A 42 -30.89 -5.56 -19.12
N GLY A 43 -30.31 -4.50 -18.55
CA GLY A 43 -30.25 -4.27 -17.10
C GLY A 43 -31.62 -4.08 -16.45
N TYR A 44 -32.52 -3.32 -17.08
CA TYR A 44 -33.88 -3.09 -16.57
C TYR A 44 -34.76 -4.33 -16.62
N ILE A 45 -34.62 -5.15 -17.65
CA ILE A 45 -35.39 -6.38 -17.80
C ILE A 45 -34.84 -7.50 -16.91
N GLY A 46 -33.52 -7.54 -16.76
CA GLY A 46 -32.83 -8.56 -15.97
C GLY A 46 -32.86 -9.96 -16.58
N SER A 47 -32.58 -10.98 -15.77
CA SER A 47 -32.59 -12.37 -16.21
C SER A 47 -34.01 -12.87 -16.45
N LEU A 48 -34.22 -13.56 -17.57
CA LEU A 48 -35.51 -14.19 -17.90
C LEU A 48 -35.74 -15.52 -17.14
N GLY A 49 -34.67 -16.13 -16.57
CA GLY A 49 -34.77 -17.42 -15.87
C GLY A 49 -35.26 -18.55 -16.76
N ASP A 50 -36.01 -19.50 -16.22
CA ASP A 50 -36.51 -20.71 -16.88
C ASP A 50 -37.96 -20.53 -17.38
N ARG A 51 -38.26 -19.40 -18.05
CA ARG A 51 -39.59 -19.12 -18.58
C ARG A 51 -39.82 -19.91 -19.88
N ASP A 52 -40.95 -20.62 -19.93
CA ASP A 52 -41.43 -21.24 -21.17
C ASP A 52 -41.98 -20.17 -22.13
N GLU A 53 -42.38 -20.59 -23.32
CA GLU A 53 -42.91 -19.70 -24.37
C GLU A 53 -44.16 -18.93 -23.92
N GLU A 54 -45.10 -19.61 -23.23
CA GLU A 54 -46.30 -18.95 -22.71
C GLU A 54 -46.00 -17.93 -21.62
N ALA A 55 -45.08 -18.25 -20.72
CA ALA A 55 -44.62 -17.32 -19.66
C ALA A 55 -43.91 -16.12 -20.27
N LEU A 56 -43.08 -16.30 -21.31
CA LEU A 56 -42.46 -15.21 -22.05
C LEU A 56 -43.51 -14.35 -22.78
N GLN A 57 -44.55 -14.96 -23.36
CA GLN A 57 -45.63 -14.22 -23.99
C GLN A 57 -46.41 -13.36 -23.00
N ARG A 58 -46.70 -13.86 -21.80
CA ARG A 58 -47.29 -13.07 -20.72
C ARG A 58 -46.34 -11.95 -20.23
N PHE A 59 -45.04 -12.21 -20.21
CA PHE A 59 -44.00 -11.26 -19.75
C PHE A 59 -43.69 -10.18 -20.80
N SER A 60 -43.90 -10.42 -22.09
CA SER A 60 -43.49 -9.56 -23.21
C SER A 60 -43.96 -8.09 -23.07
N ARG A 61 -45.23 -7.88 -22.68
CA ARG A 61 -45.76 -6.51 -22.44
C ARG A 61 -45.05 -5.81 -21.28
N GLY A 62 -44.73 -6.55 -20.22
CA GLY A 62 -43.96 -6.02 -19.11
C GLY A 62 -42.51 -5.66 -19.51
N ALA A 63 -41.92 -6.49 -20.38
CA ALA A 63 -40.58 -6.24 -20.94
C ALA A 63 -40.55 -5.00 -21.83
N GLU A 64 -41.58 -4.78 -22.67
CA GLU A 64 -41.69 -3.55 -23.46
C GLU A 64 -41.80 -2.31 -22.59
N GLU A 65 -42.57 -2.38 -21.50
CA GLU A 65 -42.68 -1.26 -20.55
C GLU A 65 -41.33 -0.99 -19.81
N GLN A 66 -40.63 -2.04 -19.38
CA GLN A 66 -39.30 -1.90 -18.80
C GLN A 66 -38.28 -1.33 -19.80
N ALA A 67 -38.30 -1.81 -21.05
CA ALA A 67 -37.46 -1.28 -22.11
C ALA A 67 -37.76 0.20 -22.41
N ARG A 68 -39.03 0.61 -22.35
CA ARG A 68 -39.44 2.01 -22.51
C ARG A 68 -38.89 2.87 -21.35
N LYS A 69 -39.00 2.40 -20.12
CA LYS A 69 -38.42 3.10 -18.93
C LYS A 69 -36.89 3.21 -19.05
N ALA A 70 -36.23 2.12 -19.51
CA ALA A 70 -34.79 2.14 -19.74
C ALA A 70 -34.39 3.15 -20.83
N ALA A 71 -35.17 3.24 -21.91
CA ALA A 71 -34.93 4.22 -22.97
C ALA A 71 -35.14 5.67 -22.46
N GLN A 72 -36.21 5.92 -21.70
CA GLN A 72 -36.48 7.22 -21.10
C GLN A 72 -35.34 7.67 -20.14
N ALA A 73 -34.75 6.73 -19.40
CA ALA A 73 -33.62 7.03 -18.51
C ALA A 73 -32.39 7.58 -19.26
N LEU A 74 -32.24 7.23 -20.55
CA LEU A 74 -31.18 7.73 -21.45
C LEU A 74 -31.65 8.83 -22.42
N GLY A 75 -32.83 9.42 -22.15
CA GLY A 75 -33.34 10.54 -22.95
C GLY A 75 -34.23 10.20 -24.12
N TYR A 76 -34.48 8.92 -24.39
CA TYR A 76 -35.37 8.47 -25.50
C TYR A 76 -36.80 8.31 -25.01
N TYR A 77 -37.62 9.34 -25.16
CA TYR A 77 -38.99 9.40 -24.63
C TYR A 77 -40.07 8.88 -25.55
N GLN A 78 -39.77 8.74 -26.82
CA GLN A 78 -40.72 8.26 -27.85
C GLN A 78 -40.18 7.02 -28.57
N PRO A 79 -39.66 5.99 -27.84
CA PRO A 79 -39.15 4.80 -28.50
C PRO A 79 -40.32 3.97 -29.05
N HIS A 80 -40.13 3.41 -30.25
CA HIS A 80 -41.01 2.36 -30.78
C HIS A 80 -40.40 1.00 -30.42
N ILE A 81 -41.17 0.19 -29.70
CA ILE A 81 -40.69 -1.10 -29.17
C ILE A 81 -41.68 -2.17 -29.50
N ASP A 82 -41.22 -3.21 -30.23
CA ASP A 82 -41.97 -4.39 -30.56
C ASP A 82 -41.31 -5.62 -29.90
N SER A 83 -42.10 -6.51 -29.36
CA SER A 83 -41.64 -7.78 -28.81
C SER A 83 -42.09 -8.97 -29.67
N GLU A 84 -41.22 -9.96 -29.82
CA GLU A 84 -41.46 -11.20 -30.51
C GLU A 84 -40.93 -12.36 -29.65
N VAL A 85 -41.79 -13.32 -29.34
CA VAL A 85 -41.37 -14.54 -28.63
C VAL A 85 -41.10 -15.63 -29.66
N LYS A 86 -39.91 -16.22 -29.61
CA LYS A 86 -39.50 -17.36 -30.41
C LYS A 86 -39.45 -18.60 -29.55
N GLY A 87 -40.28 -19.59 -29.90
CA GLY A 87 -40.27 -20.89 -29.23
C GLY A 87 -39.07 -21.75 -29.62
N GLY A 88 -38.94 -22.89 -28.98
CA GLY A 88 -37.88 -23.89 -29.21
C GLY A 88 -37.32 -24.42 -27.90
N GLU A 89 -36.25 -25.22 -27.98
CA GLU A 89 -35.58 -25.78 -26.79
C GLU A 89 -35.07 -24.69 -25.83
N LYS A 90 -34.70 -23.51 -26.35
CA LYS A 90 -34.36 -22.30 -25.59
C LYS A 90 -35.28 -21.16 -26.06
N PRO A 91 -36.42 -20.96 -25.40
CA PRO A 91 -37.32 -19.87 -25.77
C PRO A 91 -36.59 -18.51 -25.64
N ARG A 92 -36.85 -17.62 -26.61
CA ARG A 92 -36.18 -16.35 -26.72
C ARG A 92 -37.18 -15.20 -26.82
N LEU A 93 -36.99 -14.17 -26.01
CA LEU A 93 -37.69 -12.90 -26.15
C LEU A 93 -36.83 -11.94 -26.97
N VAL A 94 -37.30 -11.56 -28.14
CA VAL A 94 -36.65 -10.59 -29.02
C VAL A 94 -37.36 -9.25 -28.87
N LEU A 95 -36.63 -8.21 -28.47
CA LEU A 95 -37.08 -6.83 -28.43
C LEU A 95 -36.45 -6.05 -29.60
N LYS A 96 -37.29 -5.52 -30.46
CA LYS A 96 -36.90 -4.64 -31.57
C LYS A 96 -37.18 -3.21 -31.12
N VAL A 97 -36.12 -2.40 -31.02
CA VAL A 97 -36.20 -1.03 -30.48
C VAL A 97 -35.71 -0.03 -31.51
N ASP A 98 -36.59 0.88 -31.87
CA ASP A 98 -36.25 2.13 -32.53
C ASP A 98 -36.30 3.22 -31.45
N PRO A 99 -35.17 3.78 -31.02
CA PRO A 99 -35.13 4.75 -29.91
C PRO A 99 -35.79 6.07 -30.27
N GLY A 100 -35.88 6.43 -31.54
CA GLY A 100 -36.24 7.77 -31.99
C GLY A 100 -35.17 8.82 -31.66
N GLU A 101 -35.56 10.09 -31.77
CA GLU A 101 -34.68 11.19 -31.45
C GLU A 101 -34.54 11.38 -29.92
N PRO A 102 -33.30 11.59 -29.41
CA PRO A 102 -33.11 11.82 -27.99
C PRO A 102 -33.54 13.25 -27.60
N VAL A 103 -33.97 13.40 -26.35
CA VAL A 103 -34.24 14.71 -25.74
C VAL A 103 -32.93 15.38 -25.36
N HIS A 104 -32.75 16.65 -25.69
CA HIS A 104 -31.57 17.43 -25.37
C HIS A 104 -31.84 18.42 -24.23
N LEU A 105 -30.82 18.67 -23.42
CA LEU A 105 -30.88 19.69 -22.37
C LEU A 105 -30.92 21.08 -23.00
N ARG A 106 -31.95 21.86 -22.67
CA ARG A 106 -32.11 23.24 -23.09
C ARG A 106 -31.52 24.21 -22.07
N ASN A 107 -31.94 24.08 -20.82
CA ASN A 107 -31.44 24.90 -19.71
C ASN A 107 -30.97 23.97 -18.58
N VAL A 108 -29.78 24.28 -18.02
CA VAL A 108 -29.24 23.57 -16.87
C VAL A 108 -28.81 24.60 -15.83
N THR A 109 -29.49 24.57 -14.70
CA THR A 109 -29.15 25.39 -13.54
C THR A 109 -28.77 24.46 -12.39
N VAL A 110 -27.49 24.45 -12.00
CA VAL A 110 -27.01 23.76 -10.80
C VAL A 110 -26.36 24.80 -9.92
N ARG A 111 -26.94 25.07 -8.76
CA ARG A 111 -26.49 26.11 -7.83
C ARG A 111 -26.52 25.62 -6.40
N VAL A 112 -25.53 26.04 -5.63
CA VAL A 112 -25.46 25.87 -4.19
C VAL A 112 -25.57 27.25 -3.55
N GLU A 113 -26.46 27.39 -2.58
CA GLU A 113 -26.71 28.60 -1.83
C GLU A 113 -26.30 28.39 -0.36
N GLY A 114 -26.23 29.50 0.41
CA GLY A 114 -25.75 29.46 1.78
C GLY A 114 -24.23 29.37 1.94
N PRO A 115 -23.72 29.07 3.14
CA PRO A 115 -22.29 29.05 3.46
C PRO A 115 -21.46 28.09 2.62
N ALA A 116 -22.03 26.98 2.12
CA ALA A 116 -21.31 26.05 1.26
C ALA A 116 -20.86 26.67 -0.07
N ALA A 117 -21.58 27.67 -0.59
CA ALA A 117 -21.25 28.34 -1.83
C ALA A 117 -19.89 29.07 -1.78
N SER A 118 -19.46 29.49 -0.58
CA SER A 118 -18.17 30.17 -0.37
C SER A 118 -17.01 29.20 -0.08
N LEU A 119 -17.30 27.91 0.13
CA LEU A 119 -16.30 26.91 0.48
C LEU A 119 -15.58 26.37 -0.79
N LYS A 120 -14.31 26.75 -1.00
CA LYS A 120 -13.53 26.37 -2.19
C LYS A 120 -13.44 24.85 -2.43
N SER A 121 -13.49 24.06 -1.38
CA SER A 121 -13.45 22.58 -1.46
C SER A 121 -14.82 21.98 -1.82
N PHE A 122 -15.91 22.71 -1.68
CA PHE A 122 -17.24 22.27 -2.09
C PHE A 122 -17.39 22.45 -3.61
N ARG A 123 -17.34 21.36 -4.34
CA ARG A 123 -17.34 21.41 -5.81
C ARG A 123 -18.73 21.21 -6.37
N ILE A 124 -19.25 22.22 -7.08
CA ILE A 124 -20.47 22.08 -7.85
C ILE A 124 -20.19 21.16 -9.05
N PRO A 125 -21.05 20.17 -9.36
CA PRO A 125 -20.87 19.30 -10.51
C PRO A 125 -20.79 20.09 -11.81
N GLN A 126 -19.64 20.00 -12.49
CA GLN A 126 -19.46 20.54 -13.84
C GLN A 126 -19.10 19.36 -14.74
N SER A 127 -20.07 18.90 -15.53
CA SER A 127 -19.87 17.83 -16.50
C SER A 127 -20.37 18.28 -17.86
N ASP A 128 -19.67 17.89 -18.92
CA ASP A 128 -20.16 18.13 -20.29
C ASP A 128 -21.51 17.47 -20.56
N ALA A 129 -21.81 16.40 -19.83
CA ALA A 129 -23.11 15.74 -19.87
C ALA A 129 -24.27 16.52 -19.24
N LEU A 130 -23.96 17.60 -18.48
CA LEU A 130 -24.94 18.51 -17.85
C LEU A 130 -24.83 19.93 -18.42
N LYS A 131 -24.51 20.05 -19.72
CA LYS A 131 -24.50 21.34 -20.44
C LYS A 131 -25.67 21.45 -21.39
N PRO A 132 -26.16 22.67 -21.69
CA PRO A 132 -27.12 22.89 -22.76
C PRO A 132 -26.65 22.24 -24.06
N GLY A 133 -27.53 21.50 -24.74
CA GLY A 133 -27.26 20.74 -25.96
C GLY A 133 -26.83 19.29 -25.73
N ALA A 134 -26.47 18.88 -24.53
CA ALA A 134 -26.19 17.47 -24.21
C ALA A 134 -27.47 16.62 -24.25
N VAL A 135 -27.36 15.35 -24.56
CA VAL A 135 -28.47 14.39 -24.46
C VAL A 135 -28.86 14.21 -23.00
N LEU A 136 -30.16 14.23 -22.72
CA LEU A 136 -30.65 13.98 -21.38
C LEU A 136 -30.31 12.55 -20.93
N ASN A 137 -29.66 12.44 -19.76
CA ASN A 137 -29.46 11.19 -19.05
C ASN A 137 -29.84 11.39 -17.58
N HIS A 138 -30.83 10.62 -17.12
CA HIS A 138 -31.31 10.70 -15.73
C HIS A 138 -30.24 10.33 -14.72
N GLY A 139 -29.33 9.41 -15.09
CA GLY A 139 -28.20 9.03 -14.25
C GLY A 139 -27.32 10.22 -13.89
N HIS A 140 -26.99 11.06 -14.87
CA HIS A 140 -26.18 12.28 -14.62
C HIS A 140 -26.87 13.30 -13.73
N TYR A 141 -28.21 13.43 -13.85
CA TYR A 141 -28.99 14.27 -12.97
C TYR A 141 -28.98 13.76 -11.51
N GLU A 142 -29.19 12.46 -11.30
CA GLU A 142 -29.16 11.85 -9.97
C GLU A 142 -27.74 11.84 -9.38
N ASP A 143 -26.72 11.63 -10.22
CA ASP A 143 -25.32 11.72 -9.80
C ASP A 143 -24.94 13.12 -9.33
N ALA A 144 -25.42 14.16 -10.00
CA ALA A 144 -25.22 15.54 -9.57
C ALA A 144 -25.84 15.82 -8.21
N LYS A 145 -27.07 15.36 -7.97
CA LYS A 145 -27.73 15.44 -6.66
C LYS A 145 -26.95 14.73 -5.59
N ARG A 146 -26.57 13.48 -5.85
CA ARG A 146 -25.81 12.64 -4.93
C ARG A 146 -24.45 13.26 -4.59
N LEU A 147 -23.76 13.81 -5.59
CA LEU A 147 -22.47 14.48 -5.37
C LEU A 147 -22.62 15.70 -4.43
N ILE A 148 -23.64 16.53 -4.64
CA ILE A 148 -23.91 17.68 -3.78
C ILE A 148 -24.23 17.22 -2.34
N GLN A 149 -25.09 16.22 -2.17
CA GLN A 149 -25.45 15.68 -0.86
C GLN A 149 -24.27 15.04 -0.15
N ASN A 150 -23.45 14.28 -0.87
CA ASN A 150 -22.24 13.67 -0.31
C ASN A 150 -21.24 14.73 0.18
N GLN A 151 -21.06 15.80 -0.60
CA GLN A 151 -20.20 16.91 -0.17
C GLN A 151 -20.80 17.65 1.03
N ALA A 152 -22.11 17.87 1.04
CA ALA A 152 -22.79 18.49 2.16
C ALA A 152 -22.59 17.67 3.45
N SER A 153 -22.78 16.36 3.39
CA SER A 153 -22.52 15.45 4.51
C SER A 153 -21.04 15.45 4.92
N ARG A 154 -20.12 15.45 3.95
CA ARG A 154 -18.68 15.49 4.22
C ARG A 154 -18.27 16.73 4.99
N TYR A 155 -18.75 17.90 4.56
CA TYR A 155 -18.33 19.19 5.12
C TYR A 155 -19.22 19.72 6.24
N GLY A 156 -20.17 18.90 6.72
CA GLY A 156 -20.99 19.24 7.89
C GLY A 156 -22.18 20.17 7.62
N PHE A 157 -22.77 20.11 6.45
CA PHE A 157 -24.00 20.82 6.10
C PHE A 157 -25.22 19.88 6.22
N PHE A 158 -25.50 19.41 7.44
CA PHE A 158 -26.49 18.36 7.68
C PHE A 158 -27.93 18.81 7.59
N SER A 159 -28.22 20.11 7.73
CA SER A 159 -29.56 20.69 7.54
C SER A 159 -29.82 21.11 6.09
N GLY A 160 -28.85 20.92 5.21
CA GLY A 160 -28.99 21.29 3.81
C GLY A 160 -30.00 20.43 3.05
N HIS A 161 -30.71 21.06 2.13
CA HIS A 161 -31.72 20.40 1.31
C HIS A 161 -31.85 21.08 -0.06
N PHE A 162 -32.45 20.37 -1.00
CA PHE A 162 -32.79 20.97 -2.29
C PHE A 162 -34.06 21.83 -2.14
N THR A 163 -33.93 23.12 -2.39
CA THR A 163 -35.09 24.04 -2.49
C THR A 163 -35.78 23.86 -3.84
N ARG A 164 -35.00 23.50 -4.87
CA ARG A 164 -35.48 23.04 -6.18
C ARG A 164 -34.70 21.82 -6.63
N SER A 165 -35.42 20.82 -7.15
CA SER A 165 -34.88 19.59 -7.68
C SER A 165 -35.82 19.07 -8.75
N THR A 166 -35.82 19.78 -9.90
CA THR A 166 -36.76 19.51 -11.00
C THR A 166 -36.03 19.14 -12.26
N LEU A 167 -36.56 18.12 -12.92
CA LEU A 167 -36.24 17.73 -14.28
C LEU A 167 -37.54 17.78 -15.09
N SER A 168 -37.70 18.81 -15.92
CA SER A 168 -38.88 19.01 -16.74
C SER A 168 -38.57 18.60 -18.18
N VAL A 169 -39.33 17.66 -18.72
CA VAL A 169 -39.11 17.13 -20.07
C VAL A 169 -40.32 17.43 -20.93
N ASP A 170 -40.07 18.01 -22.09
CA ASP A 170 -41.05 18.13 -23.18
C ASP A 170 -40.67 17.15 -24.33
N PRO A 171 -41.23 15.94 -24.36
CA PRO A 171 -40.90 14.96 -25.38
C PRO A 171 -41.31 15.37 -26.80
N ARG A 172 -42.31 16.27 -26.95
CA ARG A 172 -42.76 16.73 -28.27
C ARG A 172 -41.80 17.75 -28.86
N ALA A 173 -41.26 18.63 -27.99
CA ALA A 173 -40.26 19.61 -28.40
C ALA A 173 -38.84 19.03 -28.43
N GLY A 174 -38.62 17.82 -27.88
CA GLY A 174 -37.29 17.18 -27.82
C GLY A 174 -36.34 17.88 -26.83
N VAL A 175 -36.87 18.57 -25.80
CA VAL A 175 -36.05 19.36 -24.89
C VAL A 175 -36.35 19.04 -23.42
N ALA A 176 -35.35 19.28 -22.57
CA ALA A 176 -35.49 19.16 -21.12
C ALA A 176 -34.78 20.32 -20.41
N ASP A 177 -35.32 20.70 -19.25
CA ASP A 177 -34.75 21.69 -18.35
C ASP A 177 -34.44 21.05 -17.01
N ILE A 178 -33.23 21.33 -16.49
CA ILE A 178 -32.76 20.88 -15.18
C ILE A 178 -32.62 22.11 -14.28
N GLU A 179 -33.24 22.05 -13.09
CA GLU A 179 -33.04 23.04 -12.04
C GLU A 179 -32.74 22.31 -10.72
N LEU A 180 -31.50 22.43 -10.26
CA LEU A 180 -30.99 21.94 -8.98
C LEU A 180 -30.50 23.13 -8.17
N ILE A 181 -31.24 23.52 -7.13
CA ILE A 181 -30.86 24.58 -6.19
C ILE A 181 -30.78 23.94 -4.81
N TYR A 182 -29.59 23.92 -4.22
CA TYR A 182 -29.33 23.34 -2.92
C TYR A 182 -29.00 24.44 -1.91
N GLU A 183 -29.84 24.59 -0.86
CA GLU A 183 -29.57 25.44 0.29
C GLU A 183 -28.80 24.63 1.34
N SER A 184 -27.57 25.07 1.65
CA SER A 184 -26.68 24.32 2.53
C SER A 184 -27.05 24.35 4.00
N GLY A 185 -27.73 25.39 4.43
CA GLY A 185 -27.87 25.66 5.86
C GLY A 185 -26.53 25.98 6.54
N PRO A 186 -26.51 26.08 7.88
CA PRO A 186 -25.28 26.37 8.63
C PRO A 186 -24.29 25.22 8.55
N ARG A 187 -23.00 25.54 8.60
CA ARG A 187 -21.94 24.55 8.75
C ARG A 187 -21.77 24.15 10.19
N TYR A 188 -21.80 22.86 10.47
CA TYR A 188 -21.56 22.32 11.79
C TYR A 188 -20.06 22.31 12.12
N THR A 189 -19.74 22.28 13.40
CA THR A 189 -18.38 22.19 13.94
C THR A 189 -18.21 20.92 14.77
N LEU A 190 -16.99 20.45 14.91
CA LEU A 190 -16.64 19.37 15.82
C LEU A 190 -16.59 19.90 17.26
N GLY A 191 -17.28 19.25 18.18
CA GLY A 191 -17.30 19.55 19.61
C GLY A 191 -16.11 18.93 20.34
N LYS A 192 -16.31 18.74 21.65
CA LYS A 192 -15.32 18.03 22.49
C LYS A 192 -15.33 16.53 22.15
N VAL A 193 -14.14 15.93 22.24
CA VAL A 193 -13.97 14.48 22.15
C VAL A 193 -14.01 13.90 23.54
N SER A 194 -14.89 12.91 23.76
CA SER A 194 -14.98 12.11 24.97
C SER A 194 -14.55 10.68 24.68
N PHE A 195 -13.80 10.09 25.60
CA PHE A 195 -13.35 8.71 25.50
C PHE A 195 -14.10 7.85 26.51
N GLU A 196 -14.70 6.76 26.04
CA GLU A 196 -15.41 5.78 26.85
C GLU A 196 -14.74 4.41 26.73
N GLY A 197 -14.69 3.66 27.82
CA GLY A 197 -14.11 2.33 27.91
C GLY A 197 -13.14 2.19 29.07
N ASP A 198 -12.85 0.94 29.45
CA ASP A 198 -11.86 0.66 30.49
C ASP A 198 -10.46 0.68 29.85
N THR A 199 -9.84 1.87 29.83
CA THR A 199 -8.49 2.04 29.27
C THR A 199 -7.50 2.41 30.37
N PRO A 200 -6.26 1.87 30.31
CA PRO A 200 -5.20 2.19 31.28
C PRO A 200 -4.48 3.51 30.95
N PHE A 201 -4.94 4.26 29.95
CA PHE A 201 -4.23 5.43 29.41
C PHE A 201 -4.76 6.74 29.99
N ASP A 202 -3.87 7.70 30.14
CA ASP A 202 -4.22 9.08 30.53
C ASP A 202 -4.99 9.77 29.41
N ASP A 203 -6.01 10.57 29.77
CA ASP A 203 -6.77 11.37 28.82
C ASP A 203 -5.86 12.29 27.97
N GLU A 204 -4.77 12.80 28.56
CA GLU A 204 -3.80 13.63 27.84
C GLU A 204 -3.17 12.89 26.66
N LEU A 205 -2.81 11.60 26.82
CA LEU A 205 -2.28 10.79 25.73
C LEU A 205 -3.32 10.62 24.63
N LEU A 206 -4.59 10.34 24.99
CA LEU A 206 -5.67 10.15 24.05
C LEU A 206 -6.00 11.44 23.28
N GLN A 207 -6.05 12.59 23.99
CA GLN A 207 -6.31 13.89 23.38
C GLN A 207 -5.22 14.29 22.36
N ARG A 208 -3.96 13.92 22.59
CA ARG A 208 -2.86 14.16 21.63
C ARG A 208 -2.99 13.37 20.32
N MET A 209 -3.86 12.34 20.27
CA MET A 209 -4.17 11.58 19.05
C MET A 209 -5.29 12.19 18.23
N VAL A 210 -6.02 13.19 18.78
CA VAL A 210 -7.12 13.87 18.09
C VAL A 210 -6.57 14.87 17.07
N PRO A 211 -6.90 14.74 15.76
CA PRO A 211 -6.33 15.59 14.72
C PRO A 211 -6.98 16.98 14.61
N PHE A 212 -7.90 17.32 15.49
CA PHE A 212 -8.64 18.59 15.48
C PHE A 212 -8.86 19.15 16.89
N LYS A 213 -9.28 20.40 16.96
CA LYS A 213 -9.69 21.06 18.20
C LYS A 213 -11.20 21.27 18.22
N ALA A 214 -11.81 21.38 19.41
CA ALA A 214 -13.20 21.77 19.51
C ALA A 214 -13.43 23.12 18.81
N GLY A 215 -14.52 23.23 18.03
CA GLY A 215 -14.82 24.39 17.19
C GLY A 215 -14.26 24.31 15.76
N THR A 216 -13.44 23.29 15.44
CA THR A 216 -13.01 23.05 14.05
C THR A 216 -14.23 22.76 13.17
N PRO A 217 -14.36 23.38 11.98
CA PRO A 217 -15.42 23.05 11.05
C PRO A 217 -15.46 21.55 10.74
N TYR A 218 -16.64 20.97 10.75
CA TYR A 218 -16.80 19.54 10.52
C TYR A 218 -16.24 19.14 9.15
N ASP A 219 -15.49 18.05 9.14
CA ASP A 219 -15.08 17.29 7.96
C ASP A 219 -15.04 15.81 8.34
N SER A 220 -15.74 14.97 7.60
CA SER A 220 -15.77 13.52 7.87
C SER A 220 -14.38 12.87 7.75
N GLU A 221 -13.45 13.48 7.00
CA GLU A 221 -12.06 13.01 6.92
C GLU A 221 -11.34 13.14 8.27
N LEU A 222 -11.62 14.20 9.05
CA LEU A 222 -11.04 14.35 10.39
C LEU A 222 -11.55 13.27 11.36
N ILE A 223 -12.81 12.86 11.23
CA ILE A 223 -13.37 11.75 12.01
C ILE A 223 -12.72 10.42 11.59
N ALA A 224 -12.56 10.19 10.30
CA ALA A 224 -11.86 9.01 9.78
C ALA A 224 -10.39 8.99 10.21
N GLU A 225 -9.72 10.14 10.20
CA GLU A 225 -8.35 10.30 10.67
C GLU A 225 -8.22 10.00 12.18
N LEU A 226 -9.14 10.50 13.02
CA LEU A 226 -9.16 10.16 14.44
C LEU A 226 -9.30 8.65 14.65
N ASN A 227 -10.24 8.01 13.94
CA ASN A 227 -10.42 6.57 14.01
C ASN A 227 -9.14 5.82 13.59
N GLN A 228 -8.51 6.24 12.49
CA GLN A 228 -7.27 5.65 12.00
C GLN A 228 -6.10 5.86 12.98
N ASN A 229 -5.99 7.05 13.56
CA ASN A 229 -4.97 7.39 14.55
C ASN A 229 -5.05 6.44 15.75
N LEU A 230 -6.23 6.29 16.31
CA LEU A 230 -6.45 5.41 17.46
C LEU A 230 -6.22 3.93 17.11
N GLN A 231 -6.70 3.45 15.96
CA GLN A 231 -6.46 2.07 15.52
C GLN A 231 -4.97 1.78 15.25
N SER A 232 -4.25 2.74 14.66
CA SER A 232 -2.83 2.57 14.31
C SER A 232 -1.89 2.74 15.51
N SER A 233 -2.37 3.23 16.64
CA SER A 233 -1.59 3.43 17.86
C SER A 233 -1.01 2.13 18.43
N GLY A 234 -1.66 0.99 18.14
CA GLY A 234 -1.31 -0.30 18.72
C GLY A 234 -1.84 -0.50 20.14
N TYR A 235 -2.56 0.46 20.72
CA TYR A 235 -3.12 0.40 22.06
C TYR A 235 -4.50 -0.27 22.11
N PHE A 236 -5.25 -0.20 21.00
CA PHE A 236 -6.63 -0.65 20.91
C PHE A 236 -6.80 -1.76 19.90
N GLU A 237 -7.68 -2.72 20.19
CA GLU A 237 -8.15 -3.73 19.23
C GLU A 237 -9.50 -3.37 18.62
N GLY A 238 -10.31 -2.57 19.34
CA GLY A 238 -11.57 -2.00 18.87
C GLY A 238 -11.60 -0.49 19.08
N VAL A 239 -11.96 0.25 18.03
CA VAL A 239 -12.17 1.70 18.07
C VAL A 239 -13.45 2.01 17.31
N ARG A 240 -14.38 2.70 17.99
CA ARG A 240 -15.60 3.21 17.37
C ARG A 240 -15.73 4.70 17.68
N VAL A 241 -15.69 5.50 16.63
CA VAL A 241 -15.88 6.95 16.71
C VAL A 241 -17.31 7.28 16.26
N ASP A 242 -18.08 7.92 17.12
CA ASP A 242 -19.44 8.37 16.86
C ASP A 242 -19.49 9.89 16.90
N ALA A 243 -19.97 10.49 15.82
CA ALA A 243 -20.12 11.94 15.67
C ALA A 243 -21.49 12.22 15.03
N ALA A 244 -22.55 11.96 15.80
CA ALA A 244 -23.91 12.04 15.31
C ALA A 244 -24.41 13.51 15.26
N PRO A 245 -24.84 14.03 14.09
CA PRO A 245 -25.39 15.38 13.97
C PRO A 245 -26.63 15.62 14.84
N THR A 246 -27.39 14.56 15.14
CA THR A 246 -28.59 14.60 16.01
C THR A 246 -28.25 14.91 17.47
N ALA A 247 -27.03 14.68 17.91
CA ALA A 247 -26.54 15.01 19.25
C ALA A 247 -25.97 16.44 19.35
N SER A 248 -26.00 17.23 18.27
CA SER A 248 -25.42 18.56 18.23
C SER A 248 -26.13 19.54 19.13
N LYS A 249 -25.35 20.39 19.79
CA LYS A 249 -25.84 21.57 20.50
C LYS A 249 -25.23 22.80 19.81
N GLU A 250 -26.08 23.77 19.45
CA GLU A 250 -25.63 25.01 18.79
C GLU A 250 -24.71 24.75 17.57
N ASN A 251 -25.05 23.73 16.75
CA ASN A 251 -24.28 23.25 15.61
C ASN A 251 -22.89 22.68 15.95
N ALA A 252 -22.57 22.41 17.22
CA ALA A 252 -21.38 21.69 17.64
C ALA A 252 -21.70 20.20 17.89
N ILE A 253 -21.06 19.31 17.18
CA ILE A 253 -21.29 17.86 17.27
C ILE A 253 -20.32 17.28 18.29
N PRO A 254 -20.78 16.71 19.41
CA PRO A 254 -19.91 15.96 20.31
C PRO A 254 -19.35 14.73 19.58
N VAL A 255 -18.13 14.36 19.91
CA VAL A 255 -17.47 13.19 19.32
C VAL A 255 -17.21 12.18 20.44
N ASP A 256 -17.95 11.09 20.41
CA ASP A 256 -17.85 10.03 21.42
C ASP A 256 -17.04 8.86 20.86
N VAL A 257 -15.98 8.48 21.58
CA VAL A 257 -15.05 7.44 21.16
C VAL A 257 -15.12 6.29 22.14
N LYS A 258 -15.54 5.11 21.66
CA LYS A 258 -15.51 3.86 22.43
C LYS A 258 -14.27 3.07 22.11
N LEU A 259 -13.52 2.70 23.15
CA LEU A 259 -12.22 2.06 23.06
C LEU A 259 -12.26 0.67 23.73
N GLU A 260 -11.73 -0.30 23.00
CA GLU A 260 -11.44 -1.64 23.54
C GLU A 260 -9.93 -1.83 23.57
N THR A 261 -9.37 -1.97 24.77
CA THR A 261 -7.91 -2.06 24.97
C THR A 261 -7.38 -3.38 24.42
N ARG A 262 -6.31 -3.31 23.62
CA ARG A 262 -5.60 -4.46 23.07
C ARG A 262 -4.85 -5.22 24.16
N LYS A 263 -4.59 -6.51 23.94
CA LYS A 263 -3.66 -7.27 24.78
C LYS A 263 -2.28 -6.61 24.77
N PRO A 264 -1.67 -6.39 25.94
CA PRO A 264 -0.46 -5.56 26.04
C PRO A 264 0.79 -6.18 25.40
N ARG A 265 0.76 -7.43 25.01
CA ARG A 265 1.94 -8.17 24.55
C ARG A 265 1.71 -8.80 23.19
N THR A 266 2.71 -8.71 22.33
CA THR A 266 2.78 -9.47 21.08
C THR A 266 4.12 -10.18 20.97
N MET A 267 4.12 -11.33 20.32
CA MET A 267 5.30 -12.10 19.99
C MET A 267 5.24 -12.44 18.51
N GLY A 268 6.34 -12.25 17.81
CA GLY A 268 6.51 -12.65 16.43
C GLY A 268 7.65 -13.64 16.28
N LEU A 269 7.45 -14.63 15.40
CA LEU A 269 8.47 -15.59 14.99
C LEU A 269 8.56 -15.55 13.48
N GLY A 270 9.76 -15.59 12.94
CA GLY A 270 10.03 -15.61 11.50
C GLY A 270 11.14 -16.58 11.14
N LEU A 271 11.00 -17.23 10.02
CA LEU A 271 12.05 -18.04 9.41
C LEU A 271 12.34 -17.48 8.02
N GLY A 272 13.60 -17.52 7.61
CA GLY A 272 14.03 -17.06 6.32
C GLY A 272 15.23 -17.82 5.83
N PHE A 273 15.53 -17.64 4.55
CA PHE A 273 16.74 -18.18 3.93
C PHE A 273 17.21 -17.21 2.85
N SER A 274 18.52 -17.05 2.75
CA SER A 274 19.17 -16.46 1.57
C SER A 274 20.52 -17.13 1.33
N THR A 275 21.03 -17.06 0.12
CA THR A 275 22.35 -17.64 -0.21
C THR A 275 23.50 -16.92 0.48
N ASP A 276 23.35 -15.63 0.78
CA ASP A 276 24.36 -14.83 1.47
C ASP A 276 24.60 -15.24 2.94
N VAL A 277 23.52 -15.52 3.66
CA VAL A 277 23.59 -15.73 5.13
C VAL A 277 23.04 -17.09 5.57
N GLY A 278 22.57 -17.91 4.63
CA GLY A 278 21.96 -19.22 4.91
C GLY A 278 20.58 -19.12 5.60
N PRO A 279 20.21 -20.17 6.34
CA PRO A 279 18.98 -20.16 7.13
C PRO A 279 19.08 -19.15 8.26
N ARG A 280 17.96 -18.44 8.51
CA ARG A 280 17.85 -17.48 9.61
C ARG A 280 16.55 -17.65 10.35
N ALA A 281 16.61 -17.47 11.66
CA ALA A 281 15.45 -17.39 12.54
C ALA A 281 15.40 -16.01 13.19
N LYS A 282 14.21 -15.47 13.27
CA LYS A 282 13.94 -14.18 13.90
C LYS A 282 12.86 -14.35 14.96
N ALA A 283 13.04 -13.73 16.11
CA ALA A 283 12.04 -13.64 17.16
C ALA A 283 11.96 -12.21 17.66
N ASN A 284 10.76 -11.75 17.96
CA ASN A 284 10.55 -10.47 18.61
C ASN A 284 9.44 -10.58 19.65
N TRP A 285 9.53 -9.73 20.65
CA TRP A 285 8.51 -9.59 21.67
C TRP A 285 8.38 -8.12 22.03
N THR A 286 7.14 -7.64 22.10
CA THR A 286 6.85 -6.25 22.41
C THR A 286 5.75 -6.17 23.46
N ARG A 287 5.97 -5.36 24.49
CA ARG A 287 4.93 -4.87 25.38
C ARG A 287 4.55 -3.47 24.94
N HIS A 288 3.34 -3.35 24.35
CA HIS A 288 2.88 -2.14 23.67
C HIS A 288 2.64 -0.96 24.61
N TRP A 289 2.39 -1.23 25.89
CA TRP A 289 2.25 -0.20 26.91
C TRP A 289 2.58 -0.77 28.31
N VAL A 290 3.19 0.06 29.13
CA VAL A 290 3.60 -0.29 30.51
C VAL A 290 3.06 0.67 31.55
N ASN A 291 2.65 1.86 31.15
CA ASN A 291 2.10 2.91 31.99
C ASN A 291 0.99 3.66 31.24
N ALA A 292 0.33 4.59 31.96
CA ALA A 292 -0.76 5.39 31.41
C ALA A 292 -0.32 6.38 30.34
N GLN A 293 0.97 6.74 30.28
CA GLN A 293 1.58 7.58 29.25
C GLN A 293 1.91 6.84 27.96
N GLY A 294 1.60 5.52 27.88
CA GLY A 294 1.76 4.73 26.67
C GLY A 294 3.20 4.34 26.33
N HIS A 295 4.13 4.34 27.30
CA HIS A 295 5.48 3.86 27.06
C HIS A 295 5.47 2.37 26.70
N SER A 296 6.39 1.95 25.84
CA SER A 296 6.51 0.55 25.40
C SER A 296 7.96 0.08 25.46
N TYR A 297 8.17 -1.23 25.55
CA TYR A 297 9.47 -1.83 25.41
C TYR A 297 9.40 -3.18 24.74
N GLY A 298 10.53 -3.63 24.26
CA GLY A 298 10.62 -4.94 23.63
C GLY A 298 12.05 -5.33 23.29
N TRP A 299 12.14 -6.50 22.72
CA TRP A 299 13.38 -7.03 22.18
C TRP A 299 13.13 -7.69 20.83
N GLU A 300 14.19 -7.74 20.03
CA GLU A 300 14.26 -8.53 18.80
C GLU A 300 15.58 -9.30 18.77
N ALA A 301 15.54 -10.51 18.25
CA ALA A 301 16.71 -11.33 18.05
C ALA A 301 16.66 -11.97 16.67
N GLU A 302 17.80 -12.05 16.01
CA GLU A 302 17.98 -12.75 14.75
C GLU A 302 19.24 -13.59 14.81
N VAL A 303 19.14 -14.83 14.34
CA VAL A 303 20.23 -15.79 14.31
C VAL A 303 20.35 -16.38 12.92
N SER A 304 21.53 -16.29 12.34
CA SER A 304 21.97 -16.99 11.14
C SER A 304 23.38 -17.54 11.37
N ALA A 305 23.92 -18.33 10.45
CA ALA A 305 25.28 -18.86 10.59
C ALA A 305 26.33 -17.74 10.74
N PRO A 306 26.37 -16.71 9.84
CA PRO A 306 27.40 -15.66 9.93
C PRO A 306 27.02 -14.53 10.89
N ARG A 307 25.76 -14.43 11.36
CA ARG A 307 25.34 -13.28 12.17
C ARG A 307 24.33 -13.64 13.24
N GLN A 308 24.60 -13.23 14.47
CA GLN A 308 23.68 -13.29 15.58
C GLN A 308 23.52 -11.90 16.15
N ASN A 309 22.29 -11.42 16.29
CA ASN A 309 22.02 -10.13 16.88
C ASN A 309 20.88 -10.17 17.88
N VAL A 310 20.94 -9.31 18.88
CA VAL A 310 19.87 -9.02 19.81
C VAL A 310 19.76 -7.53 20.03
N GLY A 311 18.55 -6.99 19.94
CA GLY A 311 18.25 -5.60 20.19
C GLY A 311 17.20 -5.46 21.29
N LEU A 312 17.36 -4.42 22.12
CA LEU A 312 16.43 -4.02 23.16
C LEU A 312 16.00 -2.58 22.90
N PHE A 313 14.76 -2.25 23.21
CA PHE A 313 14.30 -0.87 23.08
C PHE A 313 13.28 -0.51 24.18
N TYR A 314 13.26 0.78 24.50
CA TYR A 314 12.26 1.43 25.34
C TYR A 314 11.79 2.70 24.63
N ASP A 315 10.49 2.78 24.31
CA ASP A 315 9.88 3.86 23.57
C ASP A 315 9.03 4.75 24.48
N ILE A 316 9.19 6.06 24.34
CA ILE A 316 8.40 7.10 24.98
C ILE A 316 7.70 7.88 23.89
N PRO A 317 6.35 7.85 23.83
CA PRO A 317 5.59 8.64 22.84
C PRO A 317 5.81 10.15 23.08
N LEU A 318 6.10 10.88 22.00
CA LEU A 318 6.20 12.34 22.00
C LEU A 318 4.93 12.96 21.42
N ASP A 319 4.98 14.18 20.94
CA ASP A 319 3.85 14.88 20.31
C ASP A 319 4.15 15.14 18.82
N PRO A 320 3.33 14.59 17.90
CA PRO A 320 2.16 13.71 18.08
C PRO A 320 2.56 12.24 18.37
N PRO A 321 1.86 11.54 19.28
CA PRO A 321 2.33 10.24 19.83
C PRO A 321 2.33 9.08 18.84
N LEU A 322 1.66 9.22 17.70
CA LEU A 322 1.59 8.20 16.65
C LEU A 322 2.79 8.19 15.72
N THR A 323 3.44 9.33 15.58
CA THR A 323 4.51 9.54 14.61
C THR A 323 5.84 9.84 15.26
N ASP A 324 5.81 10.41 16.47
CA ASP A 324 6.99 10.89 17.16
C ASP A 324 7.22 10.13 18.47
N LYS A 325 8.43 9.65 18.66
CA LYS A 325 8.84 8.94 19.87
C LYS A 325 10.32 9.12 20.15
N LEU A 326 10.64 9.12 21.43
CA LEU A 326 12.01 8.98 21.91
C LEU A 326 12.24 7.49 22.22
N ARG A 327 13.22 6.89 21.58
CA ARG A 327 13.64 5.51 21.79
C ARG A 327 14.99 5.47 22.49
N PHE A 328 15.09 4.70 23.54
CA PHE A 328 16.38 4.25 24.05
C PHE A 328 16.63 2.85 23.51
N ALA A 329 17.66 2.70 22.70
CA ALA A 329 17.99 1.44 22.04
C ALA A 329 19.33 0.91 22.51
N GLY A 330 19.42 -0.41 22.65
CA GLY A 330 20.65 -1.14 22.89
C GLY A 330 20.70 -2.38 22.00
N GLY A 331 21.85 -2.69 21.44
CA GLY A 331 22.03 -3.83 20.55
C GLY A 331 23.39 -4.49 20.71
N TYR A 332 23.40 -5.81 20.61
CA TYR A 332 24.63 -6.61 20.50
C TYR A 332 24.55 -7.46 19.23
N GLN A 333 25.63 -7.43 18.46
CA GLN A 333 25.79 -8.24 17.24
C GLN A 333 27.12 -8.98 17.30
N ASN A 334 27.09 -10.25 16.99
CA ASN A 334 28.25 -11.07 16.69
C ASN A 334 28.20 -11.45 15.21
N GLU A 335 29.27 -11.18 14.48
CA GLU A 335 29.37 -11.43 13.05
C GLU A 335 30.66 -12.20 12.75
N ASP A 336 30.53 -13.23 11.93
CA ASP A 336 31.61 -14.11 11.50
C ASP A 336 31.41 -14.41 10.01
N ILE A 337 32.16 -13.74 9.15
CA ILE A 337 32.04 -13.84 7.69
C ILE A 337 33.31 -14.50 7.12
N ALA A 338 33.23 -15.79 6.88
CA ALA A 338 34.36 -16.59 6.37
C ALA A 338 34.92 -16.05 5.05
N GLY A 339 34.08 -15.48 4.16
CA GLY A 339 34.52 -14.96 2.85
C GLY A 339 35.43 -13.72 2.92
N THR A 340 35.45 -13.02 4.04
CA THR A 340 36.29 -11.83 4.28
C THR A 340 37.17 -11.96 5.52
N ASP A 341 37.19 -13.15 6.14
CA ASP A 341 37.84 -13.40 7.43
C ASP A 341 37.54 -12.32 8.47
N THR A 342 36.21 -12.00 8.57
CA THR A 342 35.72 -10.95 9.46
C THR A 342 35.12 -11.56 10.70
N HIS A 343 35.68 -11.23 11.86
CA HIS A 343 35.08 -11.49 13.16
C HIS A 343 34.78 -10.15 13.84
N SER A 344 33.53 -9.89 14.21
CA SER A 344 33.13 -8.64 14.86
C SER A 344 32.15 -8.86 15.99
N LYS A 345 32.40 -8.23 17.13
CA LYS A 345 31.51 -8.15 18.27
C LYS A 345 31.15 -6.69 18.50
N LEU A 346 29.97 -6.31 18.13
CA LEU A 346 29.48 -4.95 18.14
C LEU A 346 28.45 -4.74 19.25
N LEU A 347 28.69 -3.80 20.12
CA LEU A 347 27.74 -3.28 21.12
C LEU A 347 27.33 -1.86 20.74
N THR A 348 26.04 -1.57 20.69
CA THR A 348 25.49 -0.22 20.43
C THR A 348 24.52 0.19 21.51
N LEU A 349 24.58 1.45 21.95
CA LEU A 349 23.67 2.03 22.93
C LEU A 349 23.37 3.47 22.56
N GLY A 350 22.13 3.93 22.74
CA GLY A 350 21.86 5.35 22.63
C GLY A 350 20.39 5.73 22.42
N PRO A 351 20.07 7.01 22.60
CA PRO A 351 18.77 7.57 22.29
C PRO A 351 18.60 7.82 20.79
N GLU A 352 17.36 7.65 20.34
CA GLU A 352 16.90 7.92 18.98
C GLU A 352 15.57 8.69 19.03
N TRP A 353 15.51 9.81 18.37
CA TRP A 353 14.25 10.51 18.15
C TRP A 353 13.70 10.14 16.77
N HIS A 354 12.62 9.38 16.78
CA HIS A 354 11.88 9.00 15.59
C HIS A 354 10.76 10.00 15.35
N SER A 355 10.60 10.47 14.12
CA SER A 355 9.52 11.37 13.73
C SER A 355 9.09 11.13 12.28
N LYS A 356 7.80 11.38 11.99
CA LYS A 356 7.26 11.34 10.64
C LYS A 356 6.85 12.75 10.22
N LEU A 357 7.49 13.25 9.18
CA LEU A 357 7.21 14.58 8.66
C LEU A 357 5.87 14.61 7.89
N PRO A 358 5.20 15.78 7.79
CA PRO A 358 3.97 15.93 7.01
C PRO A 358 4.11 15.52 5.53
N SER A 359 5.33 15.62 4.99
CA SER A 359 5.69 15.16 3.65
C SER A 359 5.75 13.63 3.50
N GLY A 360 5.53 12.87 4.59
CA GLY A 360 5.57 11.41 4.62
C GLY A 360 6.95 10.81 4.90
N TRP A 361 8.02 11.61 4.96
CA TRP A 361 9.34 11.15 5.31
C TRP A 361 9.41 10.73 6.78
N GLN A 362 10.03 9.58 7.04
CA GLN A 362 10.44 9.17 8.37
C GLN A 362 11.85 9.69 8.63
N ARG A 363 12.04 10.36 9.75
CA ARG A 363 13.31 10.90 10.21
C ARG A 363 13.69 10.26 11.54
N VAL A 364 14.95 9.85 11.66
CA VAL A 364 15.54 9.42 12.93
C VAL A 364 16.78 10.27 13.20
N VAL A 365 16.77 10.97 14.31
CA VAL A 365 17.96 11.65 14.84
C VAL A 365 18.47 10.82 16.00
N SER A 366 19.73 10.46 16.00
CA SER A 366 20.30 9.53 16.99
C SER A 366 21.62 10.05 17.58
N LEU A 367 21.88 9.62 18.79
CA LEU A 367 23.22 9.72 19.40
C LEU A 367 23.58 8.31 19.86
N LYS A 368 24.42 7.61 19.10
CA LYS A 368 24.80 6.23 19.35
C LYS A 368 26.23 6.14 19.84
N TRP A 369 26.43 5.48 20.97
CA TRP A 369 27.72 4.97 21.35
C TRP A 369 27.85 3.55 20.82
N GLN A 370 28.96 3.28 20.12
CA GLN A 370 29.31 2.01 19.51
C GLN A 370 30.65 1.55 20.03
N ARG A 371 30.72 0.29 20.47
CA ARG A 371 31.97 -0.41 20.79
C ARG A 371 32.05 -1.67 19.95
N GLU A 372 33.12 -1.80 19.19
CA GLU A 372 33.34 -2.94 18.31
C GLU A 372 34.74 -3.53 18.53
N ASP A 373 34.75 -4.79 18.91
CA ASP A 373 35.96 -5.63 18.96
C ASP A 373 35.98 -6.45 17.68
N TYR A 374 36.99 -6.26 16.84
CA TYR A 374 37.01 -6.82 15.49
C TYR A 374 38.34 -7.38 15.06
N GLN A 375 38.27 -8.36 14.16
CA GLN A 375 39.36 -8.85 13.32
C GLN A 375 38.85 -8.82 11.87
N LEU A 376 39.67 -8.35 10.94
CA LEU A 376 39.39 -8.28 9.51
C LEU A 376 40.70 -8.63 8.77
N GLY A 377 40.82 -9.88 8.34
CA GLY A 377 42.11 -10.45 7.93
C GLY A 377 43.14 -10.32 9.05
N ASP A 378 44.30 -9.76 8.75
CA ASP A 378 45.35 -9.50 9.74
C ASP A 378 45.13 -8.24 10.59
N ASP A 379 44.21 -7.37 10.21
CA ASP A 379 43.86 -6.17 11.01
C ASP A 379 42.93 -6.56 12.18
N SER A 380 43.30 -6.23 13.41
CA SER A 380 42.46 -6.39 14.58
C SER A 380 42.46 -5.15 15.44
N GLY A 381 41.37 -4.89 16.16
CA GLY A 381 41.27 -3.72 16.98
C GLY A 381 40.01 -3.63 17.82
N LEU A 382 40.04 -2.66 18.73
CA LEU A 382 38.88 -2.27 19.51
C LEU A 382 38.57 -0.80 19.18
N SER A 383 37.34 -0.57 18.67
CA SER A 383 36.88 0.77 18.30
C SER A 383 35.77 1.23 19.24
N ASN A 384 35.87 2.46 19.75
CA ASN A 384 34.78 3.13 20.47
C ASN A 384 34.44 4.40 19.73
N LEU A 385 33.18 4.57 19.39
CA LEU A 385 32.69 5.71 18.62
C LEU A 385 31.39 6.25 19.25
N LEU A 386 31.36 7.54 19.55
CA LEU A 386 30.14 8.26 19.87
C LEU A 386 29.69 9.03 18.63
N MET A 387 28.57 8.63 18.06
CA MET A 387 28.13 9.10 16.76
C MET A 387 26.74 9.76 16.84
N PRO A 388 26.65 11.09 16.82
CA PRO A 388 25.45 11.73 16.35
C PRO A 388 25.19 11.37 14.89
N GLY A 389 23.92 11.09 14.58
CA GLY A 389 23.52 10.68 13.26
C GLY A 389 22.11 11.12 12.91
N VAL A 390 21.82 11.17 11.63
CA VAL A 390 20.49 11.41 11.09
C VAL A 390 20.22 10.46 9.93
N SER A 391 19.02 9.92 9.92
CA SER A 391 18.54 9.15 8.78
C SER A 391 17.16 9.63 8.33
N TYR A 392 16.94 9.55 7.02
CA TYR A 392 15.67 9.83 6.38
C TYR A 392 15.28 8.63 5.54
N SER A 393 14.03 8.19 5.65
CA SER A 393 13.48 7.15 4.80
C SER A 393 12.10 7.53 4.29
N TYR A 394 11.81 7.17 3.05
CA TYR A 394 10.53 7.37 2.41
C TYR A 394 10.17 6.13 1.61
N LEU A 395 8.99 5.59 1.83
CA LEU A 395 8.45 4.46 1.07
C LEU A 395 7.07 4.83 0.54
N LYS A 396 6.91 4.79 -0.76
CA LYS A 396 5.63 4.86 -1.44
C LYS A 396 5.41 3.55 -2.19
N SER A 397 4.33 2.87 -1.91
CA SER A 397 4.00 1.58 -2.52
C SER A 397 2.48 1.41 -2.56
N ASP A 398 1.98 0.89 -3.65
CA ASP A 398 0.57 0.54 -3.84
C ASP A 398 0.18 -0.76 -3.13
N ASN A 399 1.14 -1.65 -2.87
CA ASN A 399 0.96 -2.89 -2.11
C ASN A 399 2.20 -3.19 -1.26
N ARG A 400 2.02 -3.77 -0.07
CA ARG A 400 3.13 -4.07 0.85
C ARG A 400 3.84 -5.38 0.53
N ILE A 401 3.15 -6.35 -0.04
CA ILE A 401 3.67 -7.70 -0.30
C ILE A 401 4.14 -7.81 -1.73
N ASP A 402 3.32 -7.41 -2.68
CA ASP A 402 3.61 -7.44 -4.12
C ASP A 402 3.25 -6.09 -4.77
N PRO A 403 4.12 -5.08 -4.63
CA PRO A 403 3.87 -3.77 -5.21
C PRO A 403 3.91 -3.83 -6.75
N HIS A 404 2.98 -3.14 -7.42
CA HIS A 404 3.03 -2.92 -8.87
C HIS A 404 3.76 -1.64 -9.21
N ASN A 405 3.62 -0.62 -8.35
CA ASN A 405 4.32 0.65 -8.48
C ASN A 405 4.77 1.15 -7.13
N GLY A 406 5.97 1.69 -7.08
CA GLY A 406 6.48 2.27 -5.86
C GLY A 406 7.94 2.65 -5.92
N TYR A 407 8.39 3.33 -4.88
CA TYR A 407 9.79 3.64 -4.68
C TYR A 407 10.14 3.77 -3.21
N ARG A 408 11.39 3.49 -2.90
CA ARG A 408 12.01 3.63 -1.58
C ARG A 408 13.26 4.49 -1.67
N LEU A 409 13.33 5.48 -0.80
CA LEU A 409 14.48 6.35 -0.64
C LEU A 409 14.99 6.23 0.79
N GLN A 410 16.30 6.10 0.97
CA GLN A 410 16.94 6.06 2.29
C GLN A 410 18.24 6.85 2.24
N PHE A 411 18.47 7.67 3.26
CA PHE A 411 19.69 8.43 3.46
C PHE A 411 20.10 8.31 4.92
N GLU A 412 21.36 8.09 5.17
CA GLU A 412 21.92 8.07 6.52
C GLU A 412 23.22 8.84 6.54
N SER A 413 23.46 9.61 7.60
CA SER A 413 24.73 10.23 7.87
C SER A 413 25.05 10.18 9.35
N LYS A 414 26.32 9.91 9.68
CA LYS A 414 26.86 9.83 11.03
C LYS A 414 28.20 10.55 11.07
N VAL A 415 28.52 11.14 12.21
CA VAL A 415 29.82 11.75 12.44
C VAL A 415 30.40 11.26 13.76
N ALA A 416 31.71 11.13 13.84
CA ALA A 416 32.44 10.91 15.08
C ALA A 416 33.62 11.89 15.17
N LYS A 417 33.94 12.33 16.37
CA LYS A 417 35.06 13.22 16.60
C LYS A 417 35.98 12.63 17.67
N GLU A 418 37.24 12.42 17.28
CA GLU A 418 38.30 11.95 18.19
C GLU A 418 38.38 12.84 19.43
N GLY A 419 38.50 12.23 20.59
CA GLY A 419 38.53 12.91 21.88
C GLY A 419 37.16 13.26 22.46
N LEU A 420 36.08 13.17 21.70
CA LEU A 420 34.70 13.35 22.17
C LEU A 420 33.99 11.98 22.32
N GLY A 421 34.57 11.08 23.09
CA GLY A 421 34.02 9.72 23.27
C GLY A 421 34.22 8.80 22.07
N SER A 422 35.12 9.18 21.17
CA SER A 422 35.46 8.44 19.97
C SER A 422 36.98 8.32 19.80
N ASP A 423 37.44 7.17 19.29
CA ASP A 423 38.85 6.86 19.07
C ASP A 423 39.34 7.40 17.71
N SER A 424 38.46 7.85 16.84
CA SER A 424 38.80 8.40 15.52
C SER A 424 37.82 9.45 15.03
N ASN A 425 38.27 10.27 14.06
CA ASN A 425 37.37 11.15 13.30
C ASN A 425 36.74 10.37 12.17
N LEU A 426 35.42 10.46 12.03
CA LEU A 426 34.67 9.81 10.98
C LEU A 426 33.51 10.69 10.50
N LEU A 427 33.38 10.83 9.20
CA LEU A 427 32.15 11.24 8.54
C LEU A 427 31.69 10.06 7.67
N TYR A 428 30.50 9.57 7.91
CA TYR A 428 29.93 8.42 7.21
C TYR A 428 28.59 8.79 6.59
N GLY A 429 28.32 8.31 5.40
CA GLY A 429 27.06 8.52 4.73
C GLY A 429 26.70 7.41 3.77
N THR A 430 25.41 7.09 3.68
CA THR A 430 24.84 6.15 2.70
C THR A 430 23.58 6.71 2.07
N ALA A 431 23.34 6.35 0.82
CA ALA A 431 22.09 6.61 0.13
C ALA A 431 21.65 5.35 -0.64
N LEU A 432 20.36 5.03 -0.55
CA LEU A 432 19.71 3.94 -1.30
C LEU A 432 18.47 4.49 -1.99
N VAL A 433 18.37 4.22 -3.28
CA VAL A 433 17.18 4.48 -4.10
C VAL A 433 16.77 3.17 -4.73
N LYS A 434 15.51 2.78 -4.51
CA LYS A 434 14.86 1.66 -5.23
C LYS A 434 13.61 2.19 -5.90
N GLY A 435 13.34 1.73 -7.11
CA GLY A 435 12.13 2.04 -7.85
C GLY A 435 11.59 0.82 -8.56
N LEU A 436 10.28 0.77 -8.71
CA LEU A 436 9.56 -0.30 -9.34
C LEU A 436 8.33 0.25 -10.06
N THR A 437 8.12 -0.18 -11.31
CA THR A 437 6.93 0.15 -12.07
C THR A 437 6.50 -1.02 -12.95
N THR A 438 5.19 -1.18 -13.10
CA THR A 438 4.57 -2.21 -13.94
C THR A 438 3.81 -1.54 -15.10
N VAL A 439 4.10 -1.98 -16.32
CA VAL A 439 3.48 -1.48 -17.56
C VAL A 439 2.71 -2.62 -18.22
N PHE A 440 1.51 -2.31 -18.74
CA PHE A 440 0.61 -3.29 -19.38
C PHE A 440 0.37 -4.55 -18.52
N ASP A 441 0.32 -4.40 -17.18
CA ASP A 441 0.04 -5.43 -16.16
C ASP A 441 1.00 -6.63 -16.15
N LYS A 442 1.91 -6.74 -17.11
CA LYS A 442 2.81 -7.88 -17.27
C LYS A 442 4.29 -7.53 -17.26
N HIS A 443 4.64 -6.31 -17.65
CA HIS A 443 6.02 -5.86 -17.81
C HIS A 443 6.45 -5.04 -16.60
N ARG A 444 7.34 -5.57 -15.80
CA ARG A 444 7.78 -4.96 -14.55
C ARG A 444 9.25 -4.60 -14.62
N PHE A 445 9.57 -3.37 -14.27
CA PHE A 445 10.91 -2.82 -14.26
C PHE A 445 11.30 -2.44 -12.84
N LEU A 446 12.44 -2.91 -12.39
CA LEU A 446 13.00 -2.58 -11.09
C LEU A 446 14.37 -1.94 -11.29
N GLY A 447 14.63 -0.90 -10.51
CA GLY A 447 15.91 -0.23 -10.45
C GLY A 447 16.36 -0.04 -9.01
N ARG A 448 17.65 -0.20 -8.76
CA ARG A 448 18.27 0.06 -7.46
C ARG A 448 19.60 0.75 -7.68
N VAL A 449 19.87 1.78 -6.86
CA VAL A 449 21.19 2.40 -6.74
C VAL A 449 21.48 2.58 -5.27
N GLN A 450 22.66 2.15 -4.86
CA GLN A 450 23.19 2.31 -3.52
C GLN A 450 24.57 2.93 -3.60
N VAL A 451 24.81 3.95 -2.81
CA VAL A 451 26.12 4.59 -2.68
C VAL A 451 26.46 4.75 -1.21
N GLY A 452 27.73 4.67 -0.90
CA GLY A 452 28.26 4.87 0.43
C GLY A 452 29.59 5.58 0.39
N GLY A 453 29.87 6.35 1.43
CA GLY A 453 31.15 7.01 1.56
C GLY A 453 31.52 7.31 3.00
N SER A 454 32.81 7.22 3.31
CA SER A 454 33.39 7.60 4.60
C SER A 454 34.64 8.45 4.42
N ALA A 455 34.74 9.51 5.22
CA ALA A 455 35.94 10.33 5.34
C ALA A 455 36.51 10.18 6.75
N THR A 456 37.79 9.82 6.85
CA THR A 456 38.50 9.61 8.11
C THR A 456 39.98 9.90 7.94
N ASN A 457 40.62 10.31 9.01
CA ASN A 457 42.07 10.50 9.09
C ASN A 457 42.87 9.20 9.35
N GLY A 458 42.18 8.11 9.74
CA GLY A 458 42.79 6.82 10.03
C GLY A 458 41.86 5.65 9.59
N PHE A 459 41.93 5.22 8.34
CA PHE A 459 41.00 4.17 7.84
C PHE A 459 41.18 2.82 8.55
N LYS A 460 42.41 2.47 8.97
CA LYS A 460 42.66 1.24 9.72
C LYS A 460 41.92 1.18 11.07
N SER A 461 41.65 2.34 11.68
CA SER A 461 40.88 2.44 12.93
C SER A 461 39.36 2.39 12.74
N VAL A 462 38.86 2.40 11.48
CA VAL A 462 37.43 2.27 11.18
C VAL A 462 37.04 0.80 11.27
N PRO A 463 36.09 0.44 12.15
CA PRO A 463 35.70 -0.96 12.30
C PRO A 463 34.94 -1.50 11.06
N PRO A 464 34.88 -2.81 10.86
CA PRO A 464 34.24 -3.45 9.70
C PRO A 464 32.79 -3.01 9.49
N SER A 465 32.01 -2.78 10.55
CA SER A 465 30.61 -2.34 10.48
C SER A 465 30.41 -0.97 9.81
N LEU A 466 31.48 -0.18 9.66
CA LEU A 466 31.50 1.15 9.03
C LEU A 466 32.38 1.22 7.77
N ARG A 467 32.87 0.08 7.29
CA ARG A 467 33.52 -0.07 5.98
C ARG A 467 32.51 -0.57 4.95
N PHE A 468 32.80 -0.36 3.69
CA PHE A 468 31.93 -0.75 2.59
C PHE A 468 32.42 -1.99 1.87
N PHE A 469 31.47 -2.89 1.57
CA PHE A 469 31.68 -4.10 0.79
C PHE A 469 30.54 -4.22 -0.22
N ALA A 470 30.82 -4.78 -1.41
CA ALA A 470 29.82 -5.13 -2.40
C ALA A 470 29.88 -6.65 -2.70
N GLY A 471 28.93 -7.15 -3.49
CA GLY A 471 28.74 -8.58 -3.77
C GLY A 471 27.59 -9.19 -2.95
N GLY A 472 26.95 -10.21 -3.51
CA GLY A 472 25.83 -10.94 -2.91
C GLY A 472 24.45 -10.54 -3.42
N ASP A 473 23.43 -11.19 -2.86
CA ASP A 473 22.01 -11.13 -3.28
C ASP A 473 21.41 -9.71 -3.33
N GLN A 474 21.86 -8.85 -2.43
CA GLN A 474 21.37 -7.49 -2.26
C GLN A 474 22.32 -6.42 -2.82
N SER A 475 23.39 -6.83 -3.52
CA SER A 475 24.40 -5.93 -4.06
C SER A 475 24.69 -6.26 -5.54
N VAL A 476 25.70 -7.06 -5.84
CA VAL A 476 26.08 -7.50 -7.18
C VAL A 476 26.00 -9.03 -7.24
N ARG A 477 24.94 -9.55 -7.83
CA ARG A 477 24.74 -10.99 -8.00
C ARG A 477 25.78 -11.56 -8.96
N GLY A 478 26.18 -12.81 -8.76
CA GLY A 478 27.29 -13.45 -9.45
C GLY A 478 28.59 -13.43 -8.63
N TYR A 479 28.67 -12.55 -7.63
CA TYR A 479 29.79 -12.46 -6.69
C TYR A 479 29.36 -12.93 -5.30
N ASP A 480 30.31 -13.47 -4.51
CA ASP A 480 30.06 -13.87 -3.13
C ASP A 480 29.67 -12.68 -2.26
N TYR A 481 28.98 -12.98 -1.16
CA TYR A 481 28.60 -11.98 -0.16
C TYR A 481 29.82 -11.23 0.36
N GLN A 482 29.80 -9.90 0.26
CA GLN A 482 30.87 -8.98 0.67
C GLN A 482 32.24 -9.23 0.01
N SER A 483 32.29 -9.90 -1.13
CA SER A 483 33.57 -10.27 -1.79
C SER A 483 34.19 -9.15 -2.60
N LEU A 484 33.46 -8.10 -2.92
CA LEU A 484 33.95 -6.98 -3.72
C LEU A 484 34.40 -5.84 -2.82
N SER A 485 35.67 -5.74 -2.54
CA SER A 485 36.32 -4.67 -1.80
C SER A 485 37.81 -4.61 -2.10
N PRO A 486 38.52 -3.53 -1.72
CA PRO A 486 39.97 -3.49 -1.73
C PRO A 486 40.59 -4.62 -0.90
N GLU A 487 41.74 -5.13 -1.34
CA GLU A 487 42.53 -6.13 -0.64
C GLU A 487 43.80 -5.48 -0.04
N ASN A 488 44.33 -6.07 1.03
CA ASN A 488 45.64 -5.74 1.57
C ASN A 488 46.78 -6.44 0.79
N SER A 489 48.01 -6.29 1.25
CA SER A 489 49.18 -6.94 0.64
C SER A 489 49.16 -8.48 0.68
N ASP A 490 48.40 -9.04 1.62
CA ASP A 490 48.29 -10.47 1.89
C ASP A 490 47.11 -11.12 1.16
N GLY A 491 46.30 -10.26 0.47
CA GLY A 491 45.13 -10.69 -0.29
C GLY A 491 43.83 -10.69 0.50
N ASP A 492 43.82 -10.20 1.76
CA ASP A 492 42.61 -10.12 2.57
C ASP A 492 41.75 -8.94 2.16
N ARG A 493 40.46 -9.14 2.18
CA ARG A 493 39.46 -8.11 1.85
C ARG A 493 39.21 -7.19 3.05
N ILE A 494 39.66 -5.94 2.92
CA ILE A 494 39.69 -4.98 4.02
C ILE A 494 38.51 -3.98 4.03
N GLY A 495 37.58 -4.10 3.08
CA GLY A 495 36.52 -3.12 2.87
C GLY A 495 37.01 -1.80 2.28
N GLY A 496 36.08 -1.03 1.70
CA GLY A 496 36.36 0.25 1.06
C GLY A 496 35.89 1.45 1.88
N ARG A 497 36.45 2.61 1.55
CA ARG A 497 35.96 3.92 2.01
C ARG A 497 34.67 4.33 1.29
N TYR A 498 34.53 3.88 0.07
CA TYR A 498 33.42 4.23 -0.82
C TYR A 498 32.82 2.95 -1.42
N MET A 499 31.57 3.04 -1.79
CA MET A 499 30.86 1.96 -2.49
C MET A 499 29.86 2.55 -3.48
N VAL A 500 29.73 1.90 -4.62
CA VAL A 500 28.61 2.07 -5.54
C VAL A 500 28.09 0.70 -5.95
N ALA A 501 26.78 0.52 -5.93
CA ALA A 501 26.11 -0.66 -6.48
C ALA A 501 24.83 -0.24 -7.17
N ALA A 502 24.63 -0.69 -8.39
CA ALA A 502 23.44 -0.42 -9.19
C ALA A 502 22.88 -1.74 -9.73
N SER A 503 21.57 -1.82 -9.89
CA SER A 503 20.86 -2.96 -10.44
C SER A 503 19.73 -2.50 -11.32
N ALA A 504 19.59 -3.13 -12.48
CA ALA A 504 18.42 -3.02 -13.34
C ALA A 504 17.86 -4.42 -13.60
N GLU A 505 16.59 -4.60 -13.34
CA GLU A 505 15.91 -5.89 -13.50
C GLU A 505 14.60 -5.69 -14.26
N TYR A 506 14.37 -6.54 -15.24
CA TYR A 506 13.11 -6.67 -15.96
C TYR A 506 12.46 -7.99 -15.61
N GLN A 507 11.16 -7.94 -15.27
CA GLN A 507 10.37 -9.13 -14.98
C GLN A 507 9.16 -9.18 -15.93
N TYR A 508 8.82 -10.38 -16.38
CA TYR A 508 7.63 -10.66 -17.18
C TYR A 508 6.73 -11.65 -16.46
N SER A 509 5.45 -11.26 -16.27
CA SER A 509 4.45 -12.11 -15.61
C SER A 509 3.95 -13.18 -16.58
N VAL A 510 4.40 -14.43 -16.38
CA VAL A 510 4.02 -15.60 -17.20
C VAL A 510 2.72 -16.25 -16.69
N ALA A 511 2.43 -16.10 -15.39
CA ALA A 511 1.20 -16.54 -14.74
C ALA A 511 0.88 -15.62 -13.55
N GLU A 512 -0.28 -15.73 -12.95
CA GLU A 512 -0.78 -14.85 -11.86
C GLU A 512 0.24 -14.64 -10.72
N LYS A 513 0.99 -15.69 -10.34
CA LYS A 513 1.96 -15.65 -9.22
C LYS A 513 3.40 -15.93 -9.65
N TRP A 514 3.66 -16.03 -10.96
CA TRP A 514 4.96 -16.41 -11.48
C TRP A 514 5.48 -15.38 -12.47
N ARG A 515 6.74 -14.98 -12.28
CA ARG A 515 7.45 -14.08 -13.17
C ARG A 515 8.78 -14.67 -13.53
N ILE A 516 9.23 -14.46 -14.76
CA ILE A 516 10.61 -14.65 -15.18
C ILE A 516 11.30 -13.29 -15.14
N ALA A 517 12.58 -13.29 -14.79
CA ALA A 517 13.37 -12.08 -14.64
C ALA A 517 14.69 -12.18 -15.40
N THR A 518 15.17 -11.04 -15.86
CA THR A 518 16.56 -10.85 -16.32
C THR A 518 17.11 -9.59 -15.66
N PHE A 519 18.38 -9.58 -15.36
CA PHE A 519 18.99 -8.47 -14.63
C PHE A 519 20.45 -8.24 -15.02
N VAL A 520 20.88 -7.02 -14.76
CA VAL A 520 22.28 -6.61 -14.74
C VAL A 520 22.55 -5.83 -13.46
N ASP A 521 23.60 -6.24 -12.76
CA ASP A 521 24.08 -5.60 -11.55
C ASP A 521 25.49 -5.10 -11.79
N GLN A 522 25.81 -3.90 -11.30
CA GLN A 522 27.17 -3.36 -11.35
C GLN A 522 27.52 -2.73 -10.01
N GLY A 523 28.75 -2.93 -9.55
CA GLY A 523 29.19 -2.28 -8.33
C GLY A 523 30.60 -2.69 -7.93
N ASN A 524 31.13 -1.95 -6.96
CA ASN A 524 32.36 -2.24 -6.26
C ASN A 524 32.49 -1.38 -4.99
N ALA A 525 33.37 -1.78 -4.08
CA ALA A 525 33.86 -0.91 -3.02
C ALA A 525 35.32 -0.52 -3.28
N PHE A 526 35.73 0.69 -2.88
CA PHE A 526 37.00 1.28 -3.27
C PHE A 526 37.50 2.33 -2.27
N ASN A 527 38.79 2.71 -2.36
CA ASN A 527 39.43 3.61 -1.39
C ASN A 527 39.73 5.02 -1.92
N THR A 528 39.66 5.24 -3.24
CA THR A 528 39.94 6.53 -3.90
C THR A 528 38.66 7.13 -4.47
N LEU A 529 38.60 8.44 -4.69
CA LEU A 529 37.44 9.08 -5.33
C LEU A 529 37.39 8.86 -6.87
N GLU A 530 38.41 8.26 -7.43
CA GLU A 530 38.37 7.80 -8.82
C GLU A 530 37.47 6.58 -8.90
N LEU A 531 36.49 6.58 -9.81
CA LEU A 531 35.61 5.44 -10.03
C LEU A 531 36.45 4.24 -10.46
N PRO A 532 36.43 3.14 -9.69
CA PRO A 532 37.16 1.92 -10.05
C PRO A 532 36.47 1.26 -11.24
N SER A 533 37.12 0.23 -11.80
CA SER A 533 36.42 -0.71 -12.66
C SER A 533 35.28 -1.36 -11.88
N LEU A 534 34.05 -1.10 -12.31
CA LEU A 534 32.87 -1.74 -11.71
C LEU A 534 32.82 -3.19 -12.13
N LYS A 535 32.54 -4.05 -11.18
CA LYS A 535 32.28 -5.47 -11.41
C LYS A 535 30.86 -5.66 -11.88
N THR A 536 30.64 -6.50 -12.89
CA THR A 536 29.34 -6.70 -13.54
C THR A 536 28.85 -8.13 -13.35
N GLY A 537 27.64 -8.27 -12.83
CA GLY A 537 26.92 -9.54 -12.79
C GLY A 537 25.67 -9.47 -13.66
N VAL A 538 25.43 -10.52 -14.43
CA VAL A 538 24.23 -10.66 -15.28
C VAL A 538 23.55 -11.97 -14.98
N GLY A 539 22.24 -12.03 -15.18
CA GLY A 539 21.55 -13.28 -14.89
C GLY A 539 20.10 -13.31 -15.29
N ILE A 540 19.53 -14.48 -15.08
CA ILE A 540 18.11 -14.78 -15.26
C ILE A 540 17.56 -15.38 -13.98
N GLY A 541 16.27 -15.24 -13.75
CA GLY A 541 15.66 -15.76 -12.54
C GLY A 541 14.17 -15.99 -12.64
N VAL A 542 13.66 -16.61 -11.59
CA VAL A 542 12.23 -16.85 -11.40
C VAL A 542 11.78 -16.18 -10.11
N ARG A 543 10.59 -15.60 -10.16
CA ARG A 543 9.93 -14.97 -9.02
C ARG A 543 8.62 -15.69 -8.76
N TRP A 544 8.41 -16.09 -7.52
CA TRP A 544 7.15 -16.64 -7.07
C TRP A 544 6.55 -15.76 -5.97
N VAL A 545 5.36 -15.22 -6.23
CA VAL A 545 4.63 -14.40 -5.27
C VAL A 545 3.93 -15.31 -4.26
N SER A 546 4.58 -15.51 -3.13
CA SER A 546 4.03 -16.30 -2.04
C SER A 546 3.17 -15.45 -1.09
N PRO A 547 2.32 -16.04 -0.24
CA PRO A 547 1.54 -15.29 0.76
C PRO A 547 2.39 -14.47 1.76
N VAL A 548 3.67 -14.81 1.91
CA VAL A 548 4.61 -14.14 2.81
C VAL A 548 5.57 -13.18 2.09
N GLY A 549 5.40 -13.01 0.78
CA GLY A 549 6.22 -12.15 -0.07
C GLY A 549 6.88 -12.88 -1.24
N PRO A 550 7.51 -12.14 -2.15
CA PRO A 550 8.19 -12.72 -3.30
C PRO A 550 9.37 -13.61 -2.89
N ILE A 551 9.43 -14.80 -3.47
CA ILE A 551 10.58 -15.69 -3.46
C ILE A 551 11.29 -15.53 -4.77
N ARG A 552 12.61 -15.34 -4.72
CA ARG A 552 13.49 -15.09 -5.87
C ARG A 552 14.56 -16.17 -5.97
N LEU A 553 14.69 -16.73 -7.15
CA LEU A 553 15.73 -17.70 -7.50
C LEU A 553 16.42 -17.22 -8.77
N ASP A 554 17.70 -16.91 -8.68
CA ASP A 554 18.49 -16.33 -9.75
C ASP A 554 19.70 -17.20 -10.08
N LEU A 555 19.99 -17.34 -11.37
CA LEU A 555 21.26 -17.82 -11.89
C LEU A 555 22.02 -16.61 -12.41
N ALA A 556 23.14 -16.29 -11.77
CA ALA A 556 23.95 -15.12 -12.05
C ALA A 556 25.37 -15.53 -12.49
N HIS A 557 25.91 -14.78 -13.44
CA HIS A 557 27.27 -14.94 -13.93
C HIS A 557 28.04 -13.63 -13.74
N ALA A 558 29.23 -13.72 -13.15
CA ALA A 558 30.18 -12.62 -13.03
C ALA A 558 30.92 -12.45 -14.35
N LEU A 559 30.84 -11.29 -15.00
CA LEU A 559 31.49 -11.04 -16.29
C LEU A 559 32.99 -10.72 -16.17
N ASP A 560 33.40 -10.22 -15.00
CA ASP A 560 34.76 -9.73 -14.74
C ASP A 560 35.58 -10.70 -13.87
N ASP A 561 35.11 -11.94 -13.72
CA ASP A 561 35.78 -12.98 -12.91
C ASP A 561 35.52 -14.36 -13.52
N ASP A 562 36.47 -15.27 -13.41
CA ASP A 562 36.37 -16.67 -13.94
C ASP A 562 35.43 -17.56 -13.09
N GLY A 563 34.61 -16.95 -12.22
CA GLY A 563 33.88 -17.60 -11.14
C GLY A 563 32.66 -18.44 -11.54
N GLY A 564 32.33 -18.61 -12.83
CA GLY A 564 31.24 -19.47 -13.27
C GLY A 564 29.82 -18.91 -12.95
N ILE A 565 28.83 -19.81 -12.99
CA ILE A 565 27.42 -19.46 -12.69
C ILE A 565 27.16 -19.72 -11.21
N ARG A 566 26.56 -18.74 -10.54
CA ARG A 566 26.16 -18.82 -9.13
C ARG A 566 24.64 -18.81 -8.98
N LEU A 567 24.16 -19.59 -8.03
CA LEU A 567 22.75 -19.61 -7.64
C LEU A 567 22.54 -18.61 -6.50
N HIS A 568 21.59 -17.69 -6.67
CA HIS A 568 21.14 -16.76 -5.65
C HIS A 568 19.69 -17.05 -5.29
N PHE A 569 19.42 -17.18 -4.00
CA PHE A 569 18.07 -17.35 -3.47
C PHE A 569 17.81 -16.29 -2.42
N SER A 570 16.70 -15.61 -2.53
CA SER A 570 16.27 -14.66 -1.51
C SER A 570 14.75 -14.61 -1.37
N MET A 571 14.29 -14.22 -0.18
CA MET A 571 12.87 -14.10 0.16
C MET A 571 12.62 -12.76 0.86
N GLY A 572 11.54 -12.08 0.48
CA GLY A 572 11.10 -10.83 1.10
C GLY A 572 10.66 -9.77 0.08
N PRO A 573 10.11 -8.64 0.56
CA PRO A 573 9.61 -7.58 -0.30
C PRO A 573 10.71 -6.95 -1.16
N GLU A 574 10.33 -6.43 -2.31
CA GLU A 574 11.27 -5.85 -3.28
C GLU A 574 11.59 -4.36 -3.02
N LEU A 575 10.66 -3.63 -2.37
CA LEU A 575 10.83 -2.23 -1.97
C LEU A 575 11.17 -2.07 -0.49
#